data_8811caf794a750d939444c26fe812ece
#
_entry.id   8811caf794a750d939444c26fe812ece
#
_cell.length_a   1.000
_cell.length_b   1.000
_cell.length_c   1.000
_cell.angle_alpha   90.00
_cell.angle_beta   90.00
_cell.angle_gamma   90.00
#
_symmetry.space_group_name_H-M   'P 1'
#
loop_
_entity.id
_entity.type
_entity.pdbx_description
1 polymer ?
#
loop_
_entity_poly.entity_id
_entity_poly.type
_entity_poly.pdbx_seq_one_letter_code
_entity_poly.pdbx_strand_id
1 'polypeptide(L)'
;PTGMSGAASQPSPHVSPLGPTGSQAPTVGEVESAPLVHEPTSSGMNIKEFLASTAPKAEPTPDEPTAQAGQRTQFIINQLTELNVGQKVVDMKVLLQQEHPTTALAAGRTPQPLSVEKVSIDWFAQYLVVKRVASQANFHSVYLSFIQKLATKENKLLRSVLRCTLGICRQLLSSDTIRVEEQERRLLKTLGGWLGLITLTQNKPVLHRDLDLKELLYVAYEHGSLVAVMPFVAKVMDGAQSSKIFRPPNPWTMALMNALREMYDVPD
;
A
#
# COMPACT_ATOMS: atom_id res chain seq x y z
N PRO A 1 -1.38 36.99 -66.99
CA PRO A 1 -2.11 38.10 -67.50
C PRO A 1 -3.43 38.25 -66.78
N THR A 2 -3.52 39.37 -66.14
CA THR A 2 -4.67 40.30 -66.15
C THR A 2 -6.03 39.71 -65.70
N GLY A 3 -6.77 40.23 -64.76
CA GLY A 3 -6.86 41.57 -64.28
C GLY A 3 -8.08 41.70 -63.41
N MET A 4 -7.99 42.56 -62.45
CA MET A 4 -8.89 43.69 -62.16
C MET A 4 -10.36 43.33 -61.90
N SER A 5 -10.89 43.66 -60.78
CA SER A 5 -11.27 45.01 -60.22
C SER A 5 -12.76 45.04 -59.96
N GLY A 6 -13.19 45.64 -58.90
CA GLY A 6 -14.57 46.13 -58.79
C GLY A 6 -15.02 46.26 -57.33
N ALA A 7 -14.76 47.46 -56.82
CA ALA A 7 -15.28 48.11 -55.63
C ALA A 7 -16.76 48.47 -55.75
N ALA A 8 -17.44 48.65 -54.62
CA ALA A 8 -18.31 49.75 -54.26
C ALA A 8 -19.25 49.40 -53.12
N SER A 9 -19.07 50.02 -51.98
CA SER A 9 -19.80 51.17 -51.43
C SER A 9 -21.03 50.88 -50.58
N GLN A 10 -20.95 51.41 -49.38
CA GLN A 10 -21.95 51.55 -48.31
C GLN A 10 -23.22 52.33 -48.79
N PRO A 11 -24.30 52.38 -48.01
CA PRO A 11 -24.31 53.21 -46.82
C PRO A 11 -25.17 52.68 -45.62
N SER A 12 -24.89 53.27 -44.46
CA SER A 12 -25.71 53.21 -43.23
C SER A 12 -26.97 54.11 -43.35
N PRO A 13 -27.96 53.88 -42.44
CA PRO A 13 -28.42 55.01 -41.65
C PRO A 13 -28.63 54.77 -40.17
N HIS A 14 -28.28 55.77 -39.42
CA HIS A 14 -28.79 56.31 -38.16
C HIS A 14 -30.06 55.71 -37.56
N VAL A 15 -30.08 55.52 -36.23
CA VAL A 15 -30.93 56.26 -35.27
C VAL A 15 -30.52 55.88 -33.82
N SER A 16 -30.38 56.85 -32.96
CA SER A 16 -30.15 56.89 -31.53
C SER A 16 -31.47 56.75 -30.74
N PRO A 17 -31.48 56.93 -29.38
CA PRO A 17 -31.19 56.03 -28.32
C PRO A 17 -32.40 55.79 -27.38
N LEU A 18 -32.46 54.72 -26.65
CA LEU A 18 -33.36 54.63 -25.50
C LEU A 18 -32.66 53.92 -24.34
N GLY A 19 -32.84 54.47 -23.19
CA GLY A 19 -32.09 54.35 -21.95
C GLY A 19 -32.16 53.05 -21.17
N PRO A 20 -31.65 53.04 -19.95
CA PRO A 20 -31.08 51.86 -19.33
C PRO A 20 -32.12 51.05 -18.55
N THR A 21 -32.23 49.77 -18.86
CA THR A 21 -32.80 48.80 -17.94
C THR A 21 -31.69 47.93 -17.43
N GLY A 22 -31.46 48.02 -16.14
CA GLY A 22 -30.49 47.23 -15.41
C GLY A 22 -30.81 45.72 -15.52
N SER A 23 -29.85 44.98 -16.06
CA SER A 23 -29.77 43.56 -15.86
C SER A 23 -28.50 43.27 -15.09
N GLN A 24 -28.68 43.03 -13.80
CA GLN A 24 -27.63 42.53 -12.92
C GLN A 24 -27.17 41.19 -13.47
N ALA A 25 -25.90 41.11 -13.85
CA ALA A 25 -25.20 39.83 -13.99
C ALA A 25 -25.18 39.10 -12.63
N PRO A 26 -25.41 37.79 -12.61
CA PRO A 26 -25.22 37.04 -11.37
C PRO A 26 -23.73 37.10 -11.00
N THR A 27 -23.44 37.72 -9.88
CA THR A 27 -22.18 37.58 -9.17
C THR A 27 -21.93 36.11 -8.99
N VAL A 28 -20.85 35.61 -9.58
CA VAL A 28 -20.26 34.32 -9.27
C VAL A 28 -19.94 34.39 -7.79
N GLY A 29 -20.77 33.73 -6.99
CA GLY A 29 -20.49 33.51 -5.58
C GLY A 29 -19.18 32.79 -5.46
N GLU A 30 -18.23 33.44 -4.84
CA GLU A 30 -17.01 32.85 -4.30
C GLU A 30 -17.47 31.68 -3.42
N VAL A 31 -17.29 30.44 -3.93
CA VAL A 31 -17.49 29.24 -3.15
C VAL A 31 -16.32 29.22 -2.18
N GLU A 32 -16.50 29.84 -1.05
CA GLU A 32 -15.67 29.70 0.12
C GLU A 32 -15.68 28.21 0.45
N SER A 33 -14.62 27.52 -0.01
CA SER A 33 -14.37 26.15 0.38
C SER A 33 -14.02 26.17 1.87
N ALA A 34 -15.07 26.02 2.68
CA ALA A 34 -14.90 25.73 4.09
C ALA A 34 -13.94 24.55 4.20
N PRO A 35 -12.89 24.61 5.02
CA PRO A 35 -12.05 23.47 5.29
C PRO A 35 -12.97 22.37 5.79
N LEU A 36 -12.93 21.20 5.12
CA LEU A 36 -13.56 19.98 5.60
C LEU A 36 -12.86 19.63 6.94
N VAL A 37 -13.35 20.20 8.02
CA VAL A 37 -12.96 19.78 9.37
C VAL A 37 -13.41 18.34 9.48
N HIS A 38 -12.46 17.45 9.29
CA HIS A 38 -12.67 16.04 9.54
C HIS A 38 -12.67 15.88 11.06
N GLU A 39 -13.84 15.75 11.66
CA GLU A 39 -13.92 15.29 13.03
C GLU A 39 -13.48 13.82 13.07
N PRO A 40 -12.45 13.46 13.85
CA PRO A 40 -12.02 12.08 13.98
C PRO A 40 -13.16 11.25 14.55
N THR A 41 -13.55 10.19 13.85
CA THR A 41 -14.65 9.30 14.25
C THR A 41 -14.31 8.50 15.49
N SER A 42 -13.02 8.46 15.86
CA SER A 42 -12.48 7.75 17.01
C SER A 42 -12.00 8.67 18.14
N SER A 43 -12.52 9.92 18.21
CA SER A 43 -12.16 10.87 19.29
C SER A 43 -12.29 10.23 20.68
N GLY A 44 -11.19 10.26 21.44
CA GLY A 44 -11.10 9.63 22.76
C GLY A 44 -10.75 8.14 22.77
N MET A 45 -10.65 7.50 21.62
CA MET A 45 -10.26 6.08 21.49
C MET A 45 -8.73 5.98 21.37
N ASN A 46 -8.08 5.17 22.20
CA ASN A 46 -6.64 4.94 22.09
C ASN A 46 -6.29 4.05 20.88
N ILE A 47 -5.00 4.03 20.47
CA ILE A 47 -4.56 3.25 19.29
C ILE A 47 -4.93 1.77 19.41
N LYS A 48 -4.82 1.15 20.59
CA LYS A 48 -5.16 -0.27 20.79
C LYS A 48 -6.65 -0.51 20.53
N GLU A 49 -7.53 0.34 21.02
CA GLU A 49 -8.97 0.27 20.83
C GLU A 49 -9.33 0.50 19.37
N PHE A 50 -8.74 1.51 18.72
CA PHE A 50 -8.92 1.77 17.30
C PHE A 50 -8.52 0.54 16.45
N LEU A 51 -7.34 -0.03 16.68
CA LEU A 51 -6.88 -1.20 15.94
C LEU A 51 -7.69 -2.46 16.24
N ALA A 52 -8.19 -2.61 17.48
CA ALA A 52 -9.08 -3.72 17.85
C ALA A 52 -10.45 -3.62 17.15
N SER A 53 -11.01 -2.41 16.99
CA SER A 53 -12.28 -2.20 16.31
C SER A 53 -12.23 -2.53 14.81
N THR A 54 -11.04 -2.38 14.20
CA THR A 54 -10.79 -2.66 12.77
C THR A 54 -10.10 -4.00 12.53
N ALA A 55 -9.78 -4.76 13.60
CA ALA A 55 -9.04 -6.01 13.47
C ALA A 55 -9.85 -7.08 12.71
N PRO A 56 -9.26 -7.77 11.73
CA PRO A 56 -9.86 -8.95 11.15
C PRO A 56 -9.97 -10.05 12.21
N LYS A 57 -10.95 -10.95 12.02
CA LYS A 57 -11.11 -12.12 12.90
C LYS A 57 -9.78 -12.87 13.03
N ALA A 58 -9.42 -13.24 14.27
CA ALA A 58 -8.20 -14.00 14.56
C ALA A 58 -8.14 -15.26 13.68
N GLU A 59 -7.01 -15.44 13.01
CA GLU A 59 -6.77 -16.60 12.18
C GLU A 59 -5.94 -17.65 12.93
N PRO A 60 -6.11 -18.93 12.59
CA PRO A 60 -5.29 -19.99 13.16
C PRO A 60 -3.81 -19.78 12.82
N THR A 61 -2.94 -20.15 13.73
CA THR A 61 -1.50 -20.20 13.47
C THR A 61 -1.22 -21.16 12.32
N PRO A 62 -0.36 -20.77 11.34
CA PRO A 62 -0.04 -21.65 10.22
C PRO A 62 0.65 -22.94 10.69
N ASP A 63 0.35 -24.06 10.04
CA ASP A 63 1.03 -25.32 10.28
C ASP A 63 2.53 -25.20 10.04
N GLU A 64 3.34 -25.60 11.02
CA GLU A 64 4.79 -25.62 10.88
C GLU A 64 5.22 -26.72 9.89
N PRO A 65 6.13 -26.41 8.96
CA PRO A 65 6.70 -27.43 8.08
C PRO A 65 7.66 -28.34 8.84
N THR A 66 8.01 -29.47 8.25
CA THR A 66 9.10 -30.31 8.76
C THR A 66 10.40 -29.48 8.88
N ALA A 67 11.27 -29.85 9.81
CA ALA A 67 12.55 -29.18 10.02
C ALA A 67 13.37 -29.08 8.71
N GLN A 68 13.34 -30.11 7.90
CA GLN A 68 14.03 -30.19 6.61
C GLN A 68 13.43 -29.20 5.59
N ALA A 69 12.10 -29.13 5.46
CA ALA A 69 11.42 -28.16 4.58
C ALA A 69 11.68 -26.73 5.03
N GLY A 70 11.68 -26.47 6.33
CA GLY A 70 12.04 -25.17 6.90
C GLY A 70 13.47 -24.76 6.56
N GLN A 71 14.45 -25.66 6.76
CA GLN A 71 15.86 -25.40 6.41
C GLN A 71 16.05 -25.17 4.92
N ARG A 72 15.38 -25.94 4.07
CA ARG A 72 15.44 -25.76 2.62
C ARG A 72 14.84 -24.42 2.17
N THR A 73 13.74 -24.01 2.80
CA THR A 73 13.17 -22.66 2.59
C THR A 73 14.17 -21.57 2.97
N GLN A 74 14.80 -21.69 4.14
CA GLN A 74 15.83 -20.75 4.59
C GLN A 74 16.99 -20.67 3.60
N PHE A 75 17.47 -21.80 3.12
CA PHE A 75 18.56 -21.87 2.16
C PHE A 75 18.21 -21.17 0.84
N ILE A 76 17.01 -21.41 0.30
CA ILE A 76 16.52 -20.74 -0.92
C ILE A 76 16.53 -19.22 -0.72
N ILE A 77 15.96 -18.74 0.39
CA ILE A 77 15.81 -17.30 0.65
C ILE A 77 17.17 -16.64 0.97
N ASN A 78 18.08 -17.34 1.67
CA ASN A 78 19.42 -16.81 1.96
C ASN A 78 20.27 -16.55 0.72
N GLN A 79 20.05 -17.34 -0.32
CA GLN A 79 20.77 -17.21 -1.60
C GLN A 79 20.06 -16.34 -2.64
N LEU A 80 18.93 -15.73 -2.27
CA LEU A 80 18.11 -14.97 -3.21
C LEU A 80 18.82 -13.68 -3.61
N THR A 81 18.95 -13.47 -4.94
CA THR A 81 19.51 -12.28 -5.56
C THR A 81 18.65 -11.87 -6.76
N GLU A 82 18.82 -10.66 -7.27
CA GLU A 82 18.13 -10.21 -8.47
C GLU A 82 18.40 -11.12 -9.68
N LEU A 83 19.62 -11.66 -9.79
CA LEU A 83 20.06 -12.48 -10.91
C LEU A 83 19.46 -13.89 -10.89
N ASN A 84 19.22 -14.46 -9.70
CA ASN A 84 18.80 -15.86 -9.55
C ASN A 84 17.33 -16.05 -9.16
N VAL A 85 16.56 -14.96 -9.05
CA VAL A 85 15.13 -15.00 -8.65
C VAL A 85 14.35 -16.05 -9.42
N GLY A 86 14.55 -16.15 -10.75
CA GLY A 86 13.85 -17.11 -11.60
C GLY A 86 14.07 -18.56 -11.16
N GLN A 87 15.33 -18.95 -10.93
CA GLN A 87 15.68 -20.30 -10.48
C GLN A 87 15.13 -20.60 -9.09
N LYS A 88 15.27 -19.63 -8.16
CA LYS A 88 14.78 -19.79 -6.79
C LYS A 88 13.26 -19.87 -6.70
N VAL A 89 12.54 -19.27 -7.64
CA VAL A 89 11.07 -19.44 -7.78
C VAL A 89 10.73 -20.90 -8.13
N VAL A 90 11.48 -21.52 -9.05
CA VAL A 90 11.27 -22.93 -9.41
C VAL A 90 11.50 -23.84 -8.19
N ASP A 91 12.62 -23.62 -7.47
CA ASP A 91 12.95 -24.38 -6.28
C ASP A 91 11.85 -24.27 -5.19
N MET A 92 11.32 -23.05 -4.99
CA MET A 92 10.30 -22.81 -4.00
C MET A 92 8.92 -23.34 -4.39
N LYS A 93 8.57 -23.35 -5.68
CA LYS A 93 7.31 -23.94 -6.18
C LYS A 93 7.20 -25.43 -5.84
N VAL A 94 8.32 -26.14 -5.88
CA VAL A 94 8.36 -27.56 -5.49
C VAL A 94 7.99 -27.71 -4.01
N LEU A 95 8.52 -26.87 -3.11
CA LEU A 95 8.20 -26.90 -1.68
C LEU A 95 6.76 -26.50 -1.37
N LEU A 96 6.22 -25.51 -2.08
CA LEU A 96 4.85 -25.06 -1.92
C LEU A 96 3.82 -25.99 -2.57
N GLN A 97 4.27 -27.01 -3.32
CA GLN A 97 3.41 -27.94 -4.06
C GLN A 97 2.31 -27.26 -4.87
N GLN A 98 2.68 -26.23 -5.60
CA GLN A 98 1.75 -25.55 -6.50
C GLN A 98 1.53 -26.31 -7.83
N GLU A 99 2.27 -27.41 -8.05
CA GLU A 99 2.06 -28.29 -9.20
C GLU A 99 1.23 -29.50 -8.78
N HIS A 100 0.09 -29.68 -9.43
CA HIS A 100 -0.74 -30.86 -9.27
C HIS A 100 0.05 -32.13 -9.68
N PRO A 101 -0.08 -33.26 -8.94
CA PRO A 101 0.60 -34.51 -9.28
C PRO A 101 0.29 -35.03 -10.70
N THR A 102 -0.80 -34.60 -11.32
CA THR A 102 -1.18 -34.92 -12.70
C THR A 102 -0.21 -34.36 -13.75
N THR A 103 0.46 -33.23 -13.47
CA THR A 103 1.41 -32.59 -14.39
C THR A 103 2.76 -33.31 -14.38
N ALA A 104 3.13 -33.95 -13.27
CA ALA A 104 4.36 -34.74 -13.15
C ALA A 104 4.29 -36.04 -13.95
N LEU A 105 3.11 -36.67 -14.00
CA LEU A 105 2.84 -37.88 -14.79
C LEU A 105 2.89 -37.58 -16.33
N ALA A 106 2.39 -36.42 -16.73
CA ALA A 106 2.45 -35.99 -18.15
C ALA A 106 3.89 -35.69 -18.63
N ALA A 107 4.82 -35.42 -17.71
CA ALA A 107 6.22 -35.15 -17.99
C ALA A 107 7.14 -36.41 -17.93
N GLY A 108 6.57 -37.61 -17.77
CA GLY A 108 7.33 -38.88 -17.76
C GLY A 108 8.25 -39.05 -16.54
N ARG A 109 8.03 -38.30 -15.48
CA ARG A 109 8.76 -38.44 -14.21
C ARG A 109 8.04 -39.43 -13.31
N THR A 110 8.71 -40.54 -12.99
CA THR A 110 8.21 -41.47 -11.96
C THR A 110 7.94 -40.72 -10.66
N PRO A 111 6.73 -40.84 -10.08
CA PRO A 111 6.46 -40.28 -8.76
C PRO A 111 7.37 -41.02 -7.78
N GLN A 112 8.41 -40.37 -7.27
CA GLN A 112 9.06 -40.86 -6.07
C GLN A 112 8.03 -40.77 -4.92
N PRO A 113 7.95 -41.78 -4.03
CA PRO A 113 7.18 -41.68 -2.81
C PRO A 113 7.87 -40.66 -1.93
N LEU A 114 7.59 -39.41 -2.18
CA LEU A 114 8.06 -38.29 -1.39
C LEU A 114 7.27 -38.32 -0.08
N SER A 115 7.98 -38.51 1.01
CA SER A 115 7.63 -37.85 2.26
C SER A 115 7.64 -36.35 1.91
N VAL A 116 6.46 -35.85 1.57
CA VAL A 116 6.32 -34.58 0.90
C VAL A 116 6.61 -33.48 1.90
N GLU A 117 7.82 -32.95 1.85
CA GLU A 117 8.23 -31.74 2.53
C GLU A 117 7.38 -30.56 2.02
N LYS A 118 6.20 -30.43 2.60
CA LYS A 118 5.25 -29.40 2.22
C LYS A 118 5.41 -28.18 3.11
N VAL A 119 5.51 -27.02 2.49
CA VAL A 119 5.47 -25.73 3.18
C VAL A 119 4.13 -25.08 2.89
N SER A 120 3.39 -24.69 3.93
CA SER A 120 2.14 -23.96 3.74
C SER A 120 2.41 -22.53 3.27
N ILE A 121 1.52 -21.98 2.45
CA ILE A 121 1.62 -20.59 1.95
C ILE A 121 1.62 -19.59 3.11
N ASP A 122 0.81 -19.84 4.13
CA ASP A 122 0.67 -18.94 5.27
C ASP A 122 1.91 -18.96 6.16
N TRP A 123 2.48 -20.15 6.43
CA TRP A 123 3.76 -20.24 7.12
C TRP A 123 4.89 -19.55 6.34
N PHE A 124 4.96 -19.78 5.04
CA PHE A 124 5.98 -19.13 4.21
C PHE A 124 5.83 -17.61 4.21
N ALA A 125 4.61 -17.08 4.10
CA ALA A 125 4.34 -15.66 4.19
C ALA A 125 4.78 -15.07 5.54
N GLN A 126 4.46 -15.76 6.65
CA GLN A 126 4.88 -15.35 7.98
C GLN A 126 6.40 -15.38 8.13
N TYR A 127 7.04 -16.48 7.71
CA TYR A 127 8.50 -16.61 7.72
C TYR A 127 9.16 -15.45 6.95
N LEU A 128 8.70 -15.19 5.72
CA LEU A 128 9.25 -14.15 4.86
C LEU A 128 9.12 -12.76 5.51
N VAL A 129 7.93 -12.41 6.01
CA VAL A 129 7.68 -11.09 6.58
C VAL A 129 8.43 -10.91 7.89
N VAL A 130 8.31 -11.87 8.83
CA VAL A 130 8.89 -11.75 10.18
C VAL A 130 10.42 -11.85 10.17
N LYS A 131 10.96 -12.82 9.43
CA LYS A 131 12.40 -13.16 9.52
C LYS A 131 13.26 -12.41 8.50
N ARG A 132 12.65 -11.86 7.43
CA ARG A 132 13.39 -11.27 6.32
C ARG A 132 12.98 -9.82 6.04
N VAL A 133 11.75 -9.60 5.64
CA VAL A 133 11.26 -8.27 5.27
C VAL A 133 11.44 -7.27 6.40
N ALA A 134 11.07 -7.67 7.61
CA ALA A 134 11.13 -6.80 8.78
C ALA A 134 12.53 -6.28 9.11
N SER A 135 13.58 -7.06 8.80
CA SER A 135 14.98 -6.71 9.12
C SER A 135 15.84 -6.33 7.92
N GLN A 136 15.40 -6.60 6.70
CA GLN A 136 16.21 -6.50 5.49
C GLN A 136 15.57 -5.57 4.45
N ALA A 137 15.43 -4.29 4.77
CA ALA A 137 14.82 -3.29 3.90
C ALA A 137 15.47 -3.22 2.51
N ASN A 138 16.78 -3.41 2.42
CA ASN A 138 17.54 -3.36 1.16
C ASN A 138 17.16 -4.49 0.16
N PHE A 139 16.52 -5.55 0.64
CA PHE A 139 16.11 -6.68 -0.20
C PHE A 139 14.62 -6.65 -0.56
N HIS A 140 13.88 -5.62 -0.19
CA HIS A 140 12.45 -5.53 -0.43
C HIS A 140 12.08 -5.68 -1.92
N SER A 141 12.84 -5.07 -2.84
CA SER A 141 12.65 -5.21 -4.30
C SER A 141 12.80 -6.65 -4.76
N VAL A 142 13.83 -7.34 -4.24
CA VAL A 142 14.11 -8.74 -4.58
C VAL A 142 13.00 -9.66 -4.05
N TYR A 143 12.58 -9.45 -2.80
CA TYR A 143 11.47 -10.20 -2.20
C TYR A 143 10.15 -9.97 -2.95
N LEU A 144 9.85 -8.72 -3.33
CA LEU A 144 8.68 -8.43 -4.14
C LEU A 144 8.72 -9.16 -5.49
N SER A 145 9.84 -9.08 -6.22
CA SER A 145 10.02 -9.79 -7.50
C SER A 145 9.84 -11.29 -7.33
N PHE A 146 10.39 -11.85 -6.25
CA PHE A 146 10.28 -13.27 -5.94
C PHE A 146 8.83 -13.70 -5.69
N ILE A 147 8.11 -13.02 -4.80
CA ILE A 147 6.71 -13.37 -4.49
C ILE A 147 5.78 -13.14 -5.67
N GLN A 148 6.03 -12.13 -6.51
CA GLN A 148 5.23 -11.88 -7.72
C GLN A 148 5.38 -13.01 -8.75
N LYS A 149 6.62 -13.48 -8.98
CA LYS A 149 6.90 -14.61 -9.88
C LYS A 149 6.41 -15.95 -9.31
N LEU A 150 6.34 -16.06 -7.98
CA LEU A 150 5.87 -17.25 -7.29
C LEU A 150 4.33 -17.28 -7.20
N ALA A 151 3.67 -16.11 -7.24
CA ALA A 151 2.23 -16.00 -7.11
C ALA A 151 1.50 -16.70 -8.26
N THR A 152 0.44 -17.43 -7.91
CA THR A 152 -0.50 -18.05 -8.85
C THR A 152 -1.59 -17.05 -9.26
N LYS A 153 -2.46 -17.47 -10.22
CA LYS A 153 -3.62 -16.67 -10.66
C LYS A 153 -4.52 -16.22 -9.50
N GLU A 154 -4.63 -17.01 -8.45
CA GLU A 154 -5.46 -16.71 -7.28
C GLU A 154 -4.82 -15.74 -6.29
N ASN A 155 -3.55 -15.40 -6.47
CA ASN A 155 -2.79 -14.46 -5.61
C ASN A 155 -2.85 -14.79 -4.10
N LYS A 156 -3.02 -16.06 -3.72
CA LYS A 156 -3.09 -16.48 -2.31
C LYS A 156 -1.86 -16.02 -1.52
N LEU A 157 -0.68 -16.24 -2.09
CA LEU A 157 0.58 -15.83 -1.44
C LEU A 157 0.64 -14.32 -1.18
N LEU A 158 0.30 -13.51 -2.17
CA LEU A 158 0.32 -12.03 -2.01
C LEU A 158 -0.68 -11.57 -0.94
N ARG A 159 -1.85 -12.22 -0.86
CA ARG A 159 -2.85 -11.93 0.19
C ARG A 159 -2.33 -12.33 1.58
N SER A 160 -1.70 -13.50 1.70
CA SER A 160 -1.13 -13.95 2.98
C SER A 160 0.03 -13.04 3.42
N VAL A 161 0.90 -12.62 2.50
CA VAL A 161 1.98 -11.66 2.80
C VAL A 161 1.42 -10.31 3.25
N LEU A 162 0.42 -9.77 2.56
CA LEU A 162 -0.22 -8.50 2.95
C LEU A 162 -0.87 -8.62 4.34
N ARG A 163 -1.63 -9.68 4.58
CA ARG A 163 -2.28 -9.94 5.86
C ARG A 163 -1.28 -10.06 7.00
N CYS A 164 -0.21 -10.82 6.80
CA CYS A 164 0.87 -10.97 7.78
C CYS A 164 1.55 -9.62 8.07
N THR A 165 1.84 -8.83 7.02
CA THR A 165 2.43 -7.49 7.16
C THR A 165 1.53 -6.58 8.01
N LEU A 166 0.24 -6.51 7.68
CA LEU A 166 -0.73 -5.71 8.44
C LEU A 166 -0.88 -6.18 9.89
N GLY A 167 -0.87 -7.50 10.11
CA GLY A 167 -0.92 -8.09 11.46
C GLY A 167 0.24 -7.63 12.33
N ILE A 168 1.47 -7.68 11.81
CA ILE A 168 2.67 -7.25 12.54
C ILE A 168 2.66 -5.72 12.73
N CYS A 169 2.25 -4.95 11.73
CA CYS A 169 2.11 -3.49 11.88
C CYS A 169 1.14 -3.14 13.02
N ARG A 170 -0.03 -3.81 13.08
CA ARG A 170 -1.00 -3.61 14.16
C ARG A 170 -0.43 -4.01 15.52
N GLN A 171 0.28 -5.13 15.59
CA GLN A 171 0.91 -5.58 16.84
C GLN A 171 1.91 -4.55 17.36
N LEU A 172 2.78 -4.01 16.50
CA LEU A 172 3.74 -2.97 16.87
C LEU A 172 3.05 -1.66 17.27
N LEU A 173 2.05 -1.24 16.51
CA LEU A 173 1.27 -0.02 16.82
C LEU A 173 0.50 -0.15 18.14
N SER A 174 0.14 -1.37 18.55
CA SER A 174 -0.53 -1.66 19.82
C SER A 174 0.43 -1.86 21.00
N SER A 175 1.76 -1.83 20.75
CA SER A 175 2.76 -2.00 21.81
C SER A 175 2.78 -0.80 22.74
N ASP A 176 2.80 -1.07 24.04
CA ASP A 176 2.92 -0.01 25.05
C ASP A 176 4.30 0.66 25.02
N THR A 177 5.29 -0.04 24.50
CA THR A 177 6.70 0.40 24.42
C THR A 177 7.02 1.15 23.14
N ILE A 178 6.12 1.19 22.14
CA ILE A 178 6.37 1.79 20.81
C ILE A 178 6.86 3.25 20.87
N ARG A 179 6.45 4.00 21.90
CA ARG A 179 6.86 5.39 22.10
C ARG A 179 8.30 5.53 22.56
N VAL A 180 8.81 4.55 23.31
CA VAL A 180 10.15 4.59 23.92
C VAL A 180 11.16 3.69 23.19
N GLU A 181 10.70 2.52 22.70
CA GLU A 181 11.57 1.54 22.04
C GLU A 181 11.87 1.91 20.59
N GLU A 182 13.10 2.34 20.35
CA GLU A 182 13.54 2.73 19.00
C GLU A 182 13.54 1.55 18.02
N GLN A 183 13.83 0.35 18.48
CA GLN A 183 13.86 -0.84 17.63
C GLN A 183 12.46 -1.16 17.07
N GLU A 184 11.42 -1.05 17.89
CA GLU A 184 10.03 -1.24 17.43
C GLU A 184 9.65 -0.19 16.37
N ARG A 185 10.02 1.09 16.58
CA ARG A 185 9.79 2.16 15.61
C ARG A 185 10.54 1.94 14.30
N ARG A 186 11.78 1.49 14.36
CA ARG A 186 12.57 1.15 13.15
C ARG A 186 11.93 -0.01 12.39
N LEU A 187 11.49 -1.03 13.10
CA LEU A 187 10.81 -2.18 12.54
C LEU A 187 9.50 -1.76 11.85
N LEU A 188 8.68 -0.97 12.55
CA LEU A 188 7.43 -0.43 12.02
C LEU A 188 7.66 0.41 10.77
N LYS A 189 8.66 1.30 10.79
CA LYS A 189 9.05 2.11 9.62
C LYS A 189 9.49 1.25 8.44
N THR A 190 10.26 0.18 8.67
CA THR A 190 10.68 -0.76 7.63
C THR A 190 9.49 -1.47 7.01
N LEU A 191 8.56 -1.95 7.84
CA LEU A 191 7.31 -2.57 7.39
C LEU A 191 6.40 -1.58 6.65
N GLY A 192 6.42 -0.29 7.02
CA GLY A 192 5.73 0.76 6.28
C GLY A 192 6.21 0.87 4.83
N GLY A 193 7.52 0.90 4.62
CA GLY A 193 8.11 0.88 3.27
C GLY A 193 7.73 -0.38 2.48
N TRP A 194 7.76 -1.54 3.12
CA TRP A 194 7.30 -2.79 2.52
C TRP A 194 5.82 -2.75 2.16
N LEU A 195 4.96 -2.28 3.07
CA LEU A 195 3.52 -2.14 2.83
C LEU A 195 3.24 -1.24 1.62
N GLY A 196 3.88 -0.08 1.53
CA GLY A 196 3.78 0.82 0.38
C GLY A 196 4.22 0.15 -0.92
N LEU A 197 5.28 -0.65 -0.88
CA LEU A 197 5.83 -1.36 -2.03
C LEU A 197 4.89 -2.46 -2.55
N ILE A 198 4.25 -3.25 -1.67
CA ILE A 198 3.33 -4.33 -2.07
C ILE A 198 1.91 -3.85 -2.37
N THR A 199 1.58 -2.59 -2.02
CA THR A 199 0.26 -1.98 -2.23
C THR A 199 0.32 -0.82 -3.22
N LEU A 200 0.67 0.38 -2.78
CA LEU A 200 0.59 1.60 -3.60
C LEU A 200 1.43 1.52 -4.87
N THR A 201 2.66 1.06 -4.78
CA THR A 201 3.54 0.85 -5.94
C THR A 201 2.93 -0.14 -6.96
N GLN A 202 2.14 -1.10 -6.48
CA GLN A 202 1.43 -2.08 -7.31
C GLN A 202 0.03 -1.58 -7.75
N ASN A 203 -0.27 -0.30 -7.58
CA ASN A 203 -1.56 0.32 -7.85
C ASN A 203 -2.74 -0.32 -7.07
N LYS A 204 -2.44 -0.85 -5.88
CA LYS A 204 -3.43 -1.43 -4.96
C LYS A 204 -3.59 -0.49 -3.76
N PRO A 205 -4.81 -0.23 -3.30
CA PRO A 205 -5.02 0.61 -2.13
C PRO A 205 -4.63 -0.12 -0.83
N VAL A 206 -4.24 0.65 0.19
CA VAL A 206 -4.38 0.22 1.58
C VAL A 206 -5.83 0.51 1.95
N LEU A 207 -6.60 -0.54 2.21
CA LEU A 207 -8.03 -0.39 2.45
C LEU A 207 -8.30 0.13 3.87
N HIS A 208 -9.26 1.00 4.01
CA HIS A 208 -9.75 1.55 5.29
C HIS A 208 -10.01 0.44 6.33
N ARG A 209 -10.72 -0.61 5.92
CA ARG A 209 -11.02 -1.77 6.78
C ARG A 209 -9.77 -2.54 7.23
N ASP A 210 -8.67 -2.44 6.46
CA ASP A 210 -7.43 -3.13 6.77
C ASP A 210 -6.55 -2.26 7.69
N LEU A 211 -6.38 -0.98 7.36
CA LEU A 211 -5.68 -0.01 8.18
C LEU A 211 -6.00 1.41 7.67
N ASP A 212 -6.78 2.17 8.44
CA ASP A 212 -7.05 3.56 8.13
C ASP A 212 -5.87 4.43 8.54
N LEU A 213 -5.03 4.78 7.56
CA LEU A 213 -3.81 5.55 7.79
C LEU A 213 -4.10 6.99 8.22
N LYS A 214 -5.21 7.57 7.75
CA LYS A 214 -5.57 8.95 8.10
C LYS A 214 -6.06 9.03 9.54
N GLU A 215 -7.01 8.16 9.90
CA GLU A 215 -7.54 8.09 11.25
C GLU A 215 -6.44 7.71 12.26
N LEU A 216 -5.55 6.80 11.87
CA LEU A 216 -4.40 6.41 12.69
C LEU A 216 -3.50 7.60 13.05
N LEU A 217 -3.32 8.58 12.14
CA LEU A 217 -2.56 9.81 12.43
C LEU A 217 -3.25 10.66 13.49
N TYR A 218 -4.57 10.84 13.38
CA TYR A 218 -5.31 11.65 14.37
C TYR A 218 -5.34 10.99 15.75
N VAL A 219 -5.61 9.68 15.81
CA VAL A 219 -5.54 8.91 17.06
C VAL A 219 -4.15 8.97 17.67
N ALA A 220 -3.11 8.88 16.84
CA ALA A 220 -1.73 8.97 17.33
C ALA A 220 -1.37 10.36 17.86
N TYR A 221 -1.92 11.41 17.28
CA TYR A 221 -1.76 12.77 17.75
C TYR A 221 -2.40 12.94 19.14
N GLU A 222 -3.67 12.55 19.30
CA GLU A 222 -4.39 12.64 20.57
C GLU A 222 -3.70 11.87 21.70
N HIS A 223 -3.02 10.76 21.37
CA HIS A 223 -2.40 9.87 22.37
C HIS A 223 -0.86 9.97 22.45
N GLY A 224 -0.26 10.98 21.81
CA GLY A 224 1.19 11.21 21.88
C GLY A 224 2.04 10.11 21.26
N SER A 225 1.54 9.42 20.22
CA SER A 225 2.24 8.31 19.56
C SER A 225 2.73 8.67 18.14
N LEU A 226 2.67 9.95 17.75
CA LEU A 226 3.10 10.43 16.43
C LEU A 226 4.54 10.07 16.10
N VAL A 227 5.44 10.01 17.09
CA VAL A 227 6.83 9.62 16.94
C VAL A 227 6.99 8.26 16.23
N ALA A 228 6.04 7.36 16.40
CA ALA A 228 6.03 6.04 15.74
C ALA A 228 5.19 6.05 14.46
N VAL A 229 4.01 6.67 14.50
CA VAL A 229 3.00 6.57 13.43
C VAL A 229 3.37 7.44 12.22
N MET A 230 3.82 8.67 12.42
CA MET A 230 4.16 9.58 11.33
C MET A 230 5.26 9.02 10.40
N PRO A 231 6.40 8.52 10.91
CA PRO A 231 7.42 7.90 10.06
C PRO A 231 6.94 6.63 9.35
N PHE A 232 6.04 5.86 9.97
CA PHE A 232 5.43 4.68 9.37
C PHE A 232 4.55 5.07 8.19
N VAL A 233 3.60 6.00 8.39
CA VAL A 233 2.68 6.46 7.35
C VAL A 233 3.46 7.12 6.19
N ALA A 234 4.44 7.96 6.49
CA ALA A 234 5.30 8.56 5.47
C ALA A 234 6.01 7.50 4.63
N LYS A 235 6.49 6.41 5.25
CA LYS A 235 7.12 5.30 4.53
C LYS A 235 6.15 4.49 3.67
N VAL A 236 4.91 4.32 4.10
CA VAL A 236 3.87 3.75 3.23
C VAL A 236 3.64 4.63 2.00
N MET A 237 3.60 5.94 2.21
CA MET A 237 3.37 6.93 1.14
C MET A 237 4.52 7.02 0.12
N ASP A 238 5.74 6.62 0.46
CA ASP A 238 6.85 6.50 -0.51
C ASP A 238 6.43 5.62 -1.72
N GLY A 239 5.59 4.62 -1.49
CA GLY A 239 5.05 3.76 -2.55
C GLY A 239 4.17 4.49 -3.57
N ALA A 240 3.59 5.63 -3.21
CA ALA A 240 2.76 6.42 -4.11
C ALA A 240 3.56 7.08 -5.25
N GLN A 241 4.85 7.38 -5.03
CA GLN A 241 5.72 7.99 -6.04
C GLN A 241 5.82 7.15 -7.32
N SER A 242 5.91 5.83 -7.15
CA SER A 242 6.01 4.88 -8.27
C SER A 242 4.64 4.38 -8.76
N SER A 243 3.55 4.80 -8.14
CA SER A 243 2.20 4.40 -8.52
C SER A 243 1.69 5.20 -9.71
N LYS A 244 0.95 4.54 -10.60
CA LYS A 244 0.20 5.22 -11.68
C LYS A 244 -1.12 5.80 -11.19
N ILE A 245 -1.70 5.22 -10.13
CA ILE A 245 -3.02 5.58 -9.60
C ILE A 245 -2.89 6.50 -8.39
N PHE A 246 -2.00 6.16 -7.43
CA PHE A 246 -1.92 6.83 -6.13
C PHE A 246 -0.92 7.99 -6.06
N ARG A 247 -0.23 8.33 -7.16
CA ARG A 247 0.59 9.56 -7.17
C ARG A 247 -0.30 10.81 -7.18
N PRO A 248 0.18 11.95 -6.66
CA PRO A 248 -0.53 13.21 -6.78
C PRO A 248 -0.93 13.51 -8.25
N PRO A 249 -2.11 14.08 -8.51
CA PRO A 249 -3.06 14.66 -7.56
C PRO A 249 -4.20 13.73 -7.08
N ASN A 250 -3.93 12.43 -6.88
CA ASN A 250 -4.94 11.50 -6.37
C ASN A 250 -5.56 12.03 -5.06
N PRO A 251 -6.90 12.11 -4.92
CA PRO A 251 -7.55 12.72 -3.76
C PRO A 251 -7.23 12.04 -2.43
N TRP A 252 -7.15 10.70 -2.41
CA TRP A 252 -6.79 9.95 -1.21
C TRP A 252 -5.34 10.26 -0.78
N THR A 253 -4.41 10.31 -1.74
CA THR A 253 -3.02 10.65 -1.48
C THR A 253 -2.89 12.08 -0.97
N MET A 254 -3.59 13.03 -1.61
CA MET A 254 -3.58 14.43 -1.18
C MET A 254 -4.15 14.61 0.22
N ALA A 255 -5.26 13.92 0.56
CA ALA A 255 -5.84 13.96 1.88
C ALA A 255 -4.85 13.45 2.96
N LEU A 256 -4.12 12.37 2.67
CA LEU A 256 -3.15 11.82 3.61
C LEU A 256 -1.89 12.70 3.73
N MET A 257 -1.43 13.29 2.61
CA MET A 257 -0.32 14.26 2.64
C MET A 257 -0.67 15.51 3.43
N ASN A 258 -1.91 16.01 3.30
CA ASN A 258 -2.38 17.15 4.10
C ASN A 258 -2.43 16.82 5.60
N ALA A 259 -2.94 15.63 5.96
CA ALA A 259 -2.94 15.19 7.35
C ALA A 259 -1.51 15.10 7.92
N LEU A 260 -0.56 14.55 7.16
CA LEU A 260 0.85 14.50 7.57
C LEU A 260 1.44 15.91 7.75
N ARG A 261 1.09 16.85 6.88
CA ARG A 261 1.53 18.24 6.98
C ARG A 261 0.92 18.93 8.20
N GLU A 262 -0.37 18.77 8.43
CA GLU A 262 -1.06 19.32 9.62
C GLU A 262 -0.37 18.84 10.91
N MET A 263 -0.03 17.56 11.01
CA MET A 263 0.67 16.99 12.17
C MET A 263 2.11 17.51 12.32
N TYR A 264 2.77 17.88 11.22
CA TYR A 264 4.11 18.42 11.25
C TYR A 264 4.13 19.90 11.67
N ASP A 265 3.11 20.66 11.31
CA ASP A 265 3.01 22.11 11.56
C ASP A 265 2.47 22.40 12.98
N VAL A 266 2.10 21.38 13.78
CA VAL A 266 1.67 21.55 15.17
C VAL A 266 2.88 21.96 16.01
N PRO A 267 2.88 23.12 16.69
CA PRO A 267 3.96 23.49 17.60
C PRO A 267 3.98 22.56 18.83
N ASP A 268 5.20 22.21 19.29
CA ASP A 268 5.45 21.40 20.49
C ASP A 268 4.89 22.05 21.76
#